data_fe5f16b09b8b1c6deb0243509ce040d3
#
_entry.id   fe5f16b09b8b1c6deb0243509ce040d3
#
_cell.length_a   1.000
_cell.length_b   1.000
_cell.length_c   1.000
_cell.angle_alpha   90.00
_cell.angle_beta   90.00
_cell.angle_gamma   90.00
#
_symmetry.space_group_name_H-M   'P 1'
#
loop_
_entity.id
_entity.type
_entity.pdbx_description
1 polymer ?
#
loop_
_entity_poly.entity_id
_entity_poly.type
_entity_poly.pdbx_seq_one_letter_code
_entity_poly.pdbx_strand_id
1 'polypeptide(L)'
;DFHDSYIPLDKDYGPLNICDIIKFNAFIDDKIKNPKLANRNIVYYIYNDNNHIYLLNAVLLCGSYLILNKNYNWHKVLFKLHNIFNEHPCYYIDCISKWGGYKTSISDCFRTLDFIHNNKIINIAKFDISEYEYLTDFQNRDMNIIANKFLAMACPSLNKDINNVISELKKRNINLIIRLNGPHTYDKKLFNDNNIIIEDLYFDDYTTPDIKIIKKFMNLINNTN
;
A
#
# COMPACT_ATOMS: atom_id res chain seq x y z
N ASP A 1 -9.70 18.20 -10.27
CA ASP A 1 -8.52 18.37 -9.42
C ASP A 1 -8.19 17.02 -8.80
N PHE A 2 -6.92 16.67 -8.71
CA PHE A 2 -6.44 15.48 -8.01
C PHE A 2 -5.78 15.96 -6.71
N HIS A 3 -6.36 15.58 -5.58
CA HIS A 3 -5.87 15.97 -4.27
C HIS A 3 -5.10 14.83 -3.61
N ASP A 4 -4.13 15.18 -2.78
CA ASP A 4 -3.45 14.22 -1.92
C ASP A 4 -4.45 13.67 -0.89
N SER A 5 -4.63 12.36 -0.90
CA SER A 5 -5.58 11.64 -0.04
C SER A 5 -4.91 10.99 1.18
N TYR A 6 -3.61 11.26 1.40
CA TYR A 6 -2.91 10.69 2.55
C TYR A 6 -3.51 11.18 3.88
N ILE A 7 -3.87 10.22 4.73
CA ILE A 7 -4.38 10.46 6.08
C ILE A 7 -3.32 10.01 7.07
N PRO A 8 -2.64 10.93 7.77
CA PRO A 8 -1.62 10.57 8.76
C PRO A 8 -2.23 9.93 10.01
N LEU A 9 -1.51 9.00 10.62
CA LEU A 9 -1.87 8.41 11.91
C LEU A 9 -1.53 9.35 13.08
N ASP A 10 -0.43 10.08 12.97
CA ASP A 10 0.04 11.08 13.95
C ASP A 10 0.75 12.21 13.20
N LYS A 11 2.07 12.18 13.19
CA LYS A 11 2.95 13.14 12.50
C LYS A 11 3.71 12.49 11.34
N ASP A 12 3.27 11.30 10.96
CA ASP A 12 3.80 10.56 9.84
C ASP A 12 3.35 11.18 8.53
N TYR A 13 4.13 10.91 7.49
CA TYR A 13 3.77 11.18 6.13
C TYR A 13 4.36 10.10 5.23
N GLY A 14 3.51 9.21 4.80
CA GLY A 14 3.88 8.12 3.92
C GLY A 14 3.67 8.43 2.43
N PRO A 15 4.22 7.57 1.56
CA PRO A 15 3.89 7.61 0.15
C PRO A 15 2.40 7.31 -0.06
N LEU A 16 1.81 7.90 -1.08
CA LEU A 16 0.48 7.51 -1.57
C LEU A 16 0.47 6.03 -1.93
N ASN A 17 -0.68 5.40 -1.72
CA ASN A 17 -0.86 3.99 -2.02
C ASN A 17 -0.94 3.71 -3.53
N ILE A 18 -0.90 2.44 -3.90
CA ILE A 18 -0.91 2.02 -5.32
C ILE A 18 -2.22 2.41 -6.03
N CYS A 19 -3.34 2.45 -5.32
CA CYS A 19 -4.63 2.85 -5.89
C CYS A 19 -4.62 4.32 -6.30
N ASP A 20 -4.09 5.21 -5.45
CA ASP A 20 -3.97 6.63 -5.76
C ASP A 20 -3.03 6.87 -6.94
N ILE A 21 -1.94 6.12 -7.03
CA ILE A 21 -1.03 6.14 -8.17
C ILE A 21 -1.76 5.74 -9.46
N ILE A 22 -2.55 4.66 -9.43
CA ILE A 22 -3.30 4.18 -10.60
C ILE A 22 -4.37 5.20 -11.02
N LYS A 23 -5.11 5.75 -10.06
CA LYS A 23 -6.11 6.80 -10.32
C LYS A 23 -5.48 8.04 -10.96
N PHE A 24 -4.34 8.51 -10.44
CA PHE A 24 -3.63 9.64 -11.01
C PHE A 24 -3.19 9.36 -12.45
N ASN A 25 -2.63 8.19 -12.71
CA ASN A 25 -2.16 7.81 -14.04
C ASN A 25 -3.32 7.75 -15.05
N ALA A 26 -4.46 7.19 -14.63
CA ALA A 26 -5.68 7.17 -15.46
C ALA A 26 -6.21 8.60 -15.72
N PHE A 27 -6.19 9.45 -14.71
CA PHE A 27 -6.60 10.85 -14.83
C PHE A 27 -5.73 11.62 -15.82
N ILE A 28 -4.40 11.47 -15.75
CA ILE A 28 -3.48 12.11 -16.70
C ILE A 28 -3.67 11.58 -18.12
N ASP A 29 -3.83 10.28 -18.27
CA ASP A 29 -4.09 9.66 -19.59
C ASP A 29 -5.39 10.18 -20.20
N ASP A 30 -6.45 10.32 -19.43
CA ASP A 30 -7.71 10.92 -19.89
C ASP A 30 -7.52 12.35 -20.40
N LYS A 31 -6.76 13.17 -19.66
CA LYS A 31 -6.45 14.54 -20.10
C LYS A 31 -5.65 14.59 -21.39
N ILE A 32 -4.64 13.70 -21.52
CA ILE A 32 -3.80 13.63 -22.74
C ILE A 32 -4.62 13.19 -23.94
N LYS A 33 -5.53 12.23 -23.77
CA LYS A 33 -6.36 11.67 -24.85
C LYS A 33 -7.55 12.58 -25.23
N ASN A 34 -7.85 13.59 -24.42
CA ASN A 34 -9.00 14.46 -24.66
C ASN A 34 -8.77 15.40 -25.84
N PRO A 35 -9.55 15.30 -26.95
CA PRO A 35 -9.36 16.14 -28.13
C PRO A 35 -9.53 17.65 -27.86
N LYS A 36 -10.33 18.01 -26.86
CA LYS A 36 -10.52 19.43 -26.46
C LYS A 36 -9.29 20.05 -25.80
N LEU A 37 -8.37 19.21 -25.34
CA LEU A 37 -7.11 19.60 -24.70
C LEU A 37 -5.90 19.38 -25.63
N ALA A 38 -6.13 18.96 -26.89
CA ALA A 38 -5.08 18.81 -27.87
C ALA A 38 -4.29 20.12 -28.00
N ASN A 39 -2.98 20.01 -28.06
CA ASN A 39 -2.05 21.16 -28.12
C ASN A 39 -2.00 22.05 -26.87
N ARG A 40 -2.50 21.57 -25.73
CA ARG A 40 -2.33 22.24 -24.42
C ARG A 40 -1.32 21.50 -23.58
N ASN A 41 -0.51 22.26 -22.83
CA ASN A 41 0.36 21.67 -21.83
C ASN A 41 -0.45 21.32 -20.58
N ILE A 42 -0.15 20.16 -19.97
CA ILE A 42 -0.67 19.78 -18.66
C ILE A 42 0.30 20.35 -17.62
N VAL A 43 -0.21 21.19 -16.75
CA VAL A 43 0.53 21.73 -15.61
C VAL A 43 -0.04 21.12 -14.34
N TYR A 44 0.78 20.37 -13.62
CA TYR A 44 0.47 19.89 -12.28
C TYR A 44 1.16 20.82 -11.28
N TYR A 45 0.38 21.47 -10.43
CA TYR A 45 0.89 22.41 -9.44
C TYR A 45 0.46 21.98 -8.03
N ILE A 46 1.26 22.32 -7.05
CA ILE A 46 0.97 22.16 -5.63
C ILE A 46 1.00 23.54 -4.98
N TYR A 47 0.17 23.74 -3.96
CA TYR A 47 0.30 24.90 -3.10
C TYR A 47 1.57 24.75 -2.26
N ASN A 48 2.48 25.70 -2.39
CA ASN A 48 3.70 25.73 -1.58
C ASN A 48 3.41 26.51 -0.29
N ASP A 49 3.02 25.82 0.74
CA ASP A 49 2.87 26.33 2.10
C ASP A 49 4.09 26.05 2.98
N ASN A 50 5.28 25.87 2.38
CA ASN A 50 6.52 25.37 2.99
C ASN A 50 6.43 23.91 3.50
N ASN A 51 5.42 23.18 3.10
CA ASN A 51 5.29 21.76 3.47
C ASN A 51 5.88 20.88 2.36
N HIS A 52 7.13 20.46 2.52
CA HIS A 52 7.86 19.59 1.58
C HIS A 52 7.15 18.25 1.32
N ILE A 53 6.22 17.92 2.14
CA ILE A 53 5.47 16.68 2.19
C ILE A 53 4.61 16.53 0.92
N TYR A 54 3.83 17.55 0.57
CA TYR A 54 3.02 17.54 -0.66
C TYR A 54 3.87 17.44 -1.93
N LEU A 55 5.07 18.02 -1.89
CA LEU A 55 6.00 17.94 -3.01
C LEU A 55 6.44 16.49 -3.27
N LEU A 56 6.76 15.73 -2.23
CA LEU A 56 7.18 14.34 -2.35
C LEU A 56 6.12 13.47 -3.02
N ASN A 57 4.85 13.59 -2.62
CA ASN A 57 3.76 12.85 -3.25
C ASN A 57 3.46 13.33 -4.68
N ALA A 58 3.55 14.64 -4.94
CA ALA A 58 3.43 15.13 -6.31
C ALA A 58 4.52 14.57 -7.23
N VAL A 59 5.75 14.47 -6.73
CA VAL A 59 6.87 13.85 -7.46
C VAL A 59 6.67 12.35 -7.61
N LEU A 60 6.17 11.66 -6.58
CA LEU A 60 5.83 10.25 -6.66
C LEU A 60 4.81 9.99 -7.78
N LEU A 61 3.75 10.77 -7.84
CA LEU A 61 2.72 10.66 -8.87
C LEU A 61 3.26 10.92 -10.28
N CYS A 62 4.01 12.01 -10.47
CA CYS A 62 4.64 12.30 -11.76
C CYS A 62 5.64 11.22 -12.20
N GLY A 63 6.48 10.75 -11.28
CA GLY A 63 7.44 9.69 -11.56
C GLY A 63 6.79 8.36 -11.83
N SER A 64 5.71 8.02 -11.11
CA SER A 64 4.93 6.81 -11.36
C SER A 64 4.35 6.79 -12.78
N TYR A 65 3.85 7.93 -13.26
CA TYR A 65 3.36 8.05 -14.63
C TYR A 65 4.46 7.79 -15.67
N LEU A 66 5.67 8.27 -15.41
CA LEU A 66 6.81 8.01 -16.31
C LEU A 66 7.21 6.53 -16.31
N ILE A 67 7.15 5.85 -15.17
CA ILE A 67 7.47 4.42 -15.07
C ILE A 67 6.37 3.59 -15.74
N LEU A 68 5.12 3.75 -15.30
CA LEU A 68 4.03 2.85 -15.61
C LEU A 68 3.44 3.08 -17.02
N ASN A 69 3.39 4.34 -17.50
CA ASN A 69 2.75 4.70 -18.78
C ASN A 69 3.76 5.05 -19.88
N LYS A 70 4.99 5.42 -19.52
CA LYS A 70 6.05 5.77 -20.49
C LYS A 70 7.21 4.77 -20.51
N ASN A 71 7.15 3.71 -19.69
CA ASN A 71 8.17 2.66 -19.59
C ASN A 71 9.58 3.20 -19.29
N TYR A 72 9.69 4.26 -18.49
CA TYR A 72 10.99 4.74 -18.03
C TYR A 72 11.45 3.88 -16.86
N ASN A 73 12.73 3.49 -16.86
CA ASN A 73 13.31 2.89 -15.66
C ASN A 73 13.47 3.94 -14.54
N TRP A 74 13.53 3.50 -13.31
CA TRP A 74 13.57 4.37 -12.14
C TRP A 74 14.78 5.33 -12.11
N HIS A 75 15.95 4.93 -12.63
CA HIS A 75 17.13 5.81 -12.74
C HIS A 75 16.87 7.00 -13.65
N LYS A 76 16.25 6.75 -14.81
CA LYS A 76 15.90 7.81 -15.77
C LYS A 76 14.87 8.77 -15.18
N VAL A 77 13.94 8.27 -14.36
CA VAL A 77 12.96 9.10 -13.65
C VAL A 77 13.64 9.97 -12.62
N LEU A 78 14.52 9.42 -11.78
CA LEU A 78 15.29 10.19 -10.82
C LEU A 78 16.13 11.28 -11.51
N PHE A 79 16.81 10.95 -12.60
CA PHE A 79 17.59 11.93 -13.35
C PHE A 79 16.74 13.08 -13.90
N LYS A 80 15.53 12.78 -14.38
CA LYS A 80 14.62 13.82 -14.90
C LYS A 80 14.04 14.73 -13.82
N LEU A 81 13.82 14.19 -12.64
CA LEU A 81 13.19 14.92 -11.54
C LEU A 81 14.21 15.45 -10.51
N HIS A 82 15.51 15.20 -10.72
CA HIS A 82 16.54 15.47 -9.73
C HIS A 82 16.61 16.96 -9.30
N ASN A 83 16.37 17.90 -10.20
CA ASN A 83 16.36 19.33 -9.88
C ASN A 83 15.30 19.73 -8.84
N ILE A 84 14.23 18.92 -8.72
CA ILE A 84 13.18 19.16 -7.74
C ILE A 84 13.64 18.78 -6.33
N PHE A 85 14.64 17.88 -6.21
CA PHE A 85 15.08 17.32 -4.93
C PHE A 85 16.28 18.05 -4.30
N ASN A 86 16.95 18.93 -5.04
CA ASN A 86 18.20 19.55 -4.58
C ASN A 86 18.05 20.39 -3.30
N GLU A 87 16.85 20.84 -2.99
CA GLU A 87 16.56 21.72 -1.86
C GLU A 87 15.67 21.08 -0.78
N HIS A 88 15.23 19.83 -0.97
CA HIS A 88 14.22 19.22 -0.12
C HIS A 88 14.57 17.79 0.33
N PRO A 89 14.15 17.36 1.52
CA PRO A 89 14.28 15.97 1.96
C PRO A 89 13.59 15.02 0.98
N CYS A 90 14.29 13.94 0.59
CA CYS A 90 13.80 12.96 -0.38
C CYS A 90 13.25 11.69 0.26
N TYR A 91 12.82 11.75 1.51
CA TYR A 91 12.32 10.60 2.27
C TYR A 91 11.02 10.92 3.00
N TYR A 92 10.21 9.88 3.17
CA TYR A 92 8.98 9.94 3.92
C TYR A 92 9.24 9.82 5.43
N ILE A 93 8.30 10.31 6.24
CA ILE A 93 8.38 10.31 7.70
C ILE A 93 7.44 9.24 8.23
N ASP A 94 7.99 8.23 8.89
CA ASP A 94 7.23 7.21 9.59
C ASP A 94 6.80 7.72 10.99
N CYS A 95 5.63 7.32 11.46
CA CYS A 95 5.14 7.62 12.81
C CYS A 95 6.11 7.12 13.91
N ILE A 96 6.93 6.11 13.58
CA ILE A 96 7.90 5.49 14.48
C ILE A 96 9.32 6.06 14.31
N SER A 97 9.47 7.10 13.52
CA SER A 97 10.79 7.72 13.26
C SER A 97 11.59 8.08 14.53
N LYS A 98 10.93 8.22 15.68
CA LYS A 98 11.58 8.41 16.99
C LYS A 98 12.48 7.24 17.42
N TRP A 99 12.31 6.06 16.83
CA TRP A 99 13.04 4.84 17.18
C TRP A 99 14.15 4.50 16.17
N GLY A 100 14.50 5.40 15.27
CA GLY A 100 15.56 5.19 14.27
C GLY A 100 15.18 4.24 13.14
N GLY A 101 13.90 4.13 12.83
CA GLY A 101 13.38 3.29 11.75
C GLY A 101 13.92 3.65 10.36
N TYR A 102 13.78 2.74 9.43
CA TYR A 102 14.14 2.94 8.02
C TYR A 102 13.35 4.10 7.43
N LYS A 103 14.05 5.03 6.78
CA LYS A 103 13.43 6.14 6.07
C LYS A 103 13.19 5.76 4.62
N THR A 104 11.95 5.51 4.25
CA THR A 104 11.59 5.23 2.86
C THR A 104 11.85 6.45 2.01
N SER A 105 12.73 6.31 1.03
CA SER A 105 13.04 7.38 0.09
C SER A 105 12.15 7.33 -1.15
N ILE A 106 12.04 8.44 -1.87
CA ILE A 106 11.36 8.49 -3.17
C ILE A 106 12.02 7.54 -4.19
N SER A 107 13.34 7.35 -4.09
CA SER A 107 14.06 6.39 -4.94
C SER A 107 13.67 4.94 -4.66
N ASP A 108 13.38 4.60 -3.40
CA ASP A 108 12.86 3.27 -3.04
C ASP A 108 11.47 3.03 -3.64
N CYS A 109 10.62 4.05 -3.61
CA CYS A 109 9.29 4.00 -4.23
C CYS A 109 9.40 3.78 -5.74
N PHE A 110 10.23 4.54 -6.43
CA PHE A 110 10.41 4.38 -7.88
C PHE A 110 11.04 3.04 -8.24
N ARG A 111 12.02 2.57 -7.49
CA ARG A 111 12.63 1.25 -7.69
C ARG A 111 11.61 0.13 -7.51
N THR A 112 10.75 0.26 -6.50
CA THR A 112 9.67 -0.70 -6.25
C THR A 112 8.63 -0.70 -7.37
N LEU A 113 8.19 0.49 -7.83
CA LEU A 113 7.25 0.60 -8.94
C LEU A 113 7.82 0.02 -10.25
N ASP A 114 9.08 0.31 -10.56
CA ASP A 114 9.78 -0.24 -11.72
C ASP A 114 9.89 -1.78 -11.63
N PHE A 115 10.22 -2.31 -10.44
CA PHE A 115 10.25 -3.75 -10.18
C PHE A 115 8.87 -4.39 -10.36
N ILE A 116 7.82 -3.83 -9.77
CA ILE A 116 6.44 -4.31 -9.88
C ILE A 116 5.97 -4.31 -11.34
N HIS A 117 6.27 -3.25 -12.06
CA HIS A 117 5.89 -3.09 -13.47
C HIS A 117 6.60 -4.12 -14.37
N ASN A 118 7.92 -4.22 -14.27
CA ASN A 118 8.72 -5.11 -15.10
C ASN A 118 8.44 -6.60 -14.84
N ASN A 119 8.18 -6.96 -13.58
CA ASN A 119 7.86 -8.34 -13.19
C ASN A 119 6.37 -8.68 -13.26
N LYS A 120 5.52 -7.74 -13.69
CA LYS A 120 4.06 -7.92 -13.81
C LYS A 120 3.41 -8.43 -12.53
N ILE A 121 3.92 -7.99 -11.37
CA ILE A 121 3.41 -8.40 -10.05
C ILE A 121 1.98 -7.88 -9.85
N ILE A 122 1.70 -6.66 -10.32
CA ILE A 122 0.35 -6.07 -10.35
C ILE A 122 -0.02 -5.82 -11.81
N ASN A 123 -1.18 -6.30 -12.20
CA ASN A 123 -1.75 -5.96 -13.50
C ASN A 123 -2.55 -4.66 -13.38
N ILE A 124 -1.90 -3.54 -13.69
CA ILE A 124 -2.49 -2.20 -13.56
C ILE A 124 -3.76 -2.05 -14.42
N ALA A 125 -3.78 -2.64 -15.61
CA ALA A 125 -4.92 -2.56 -16.51
C ALA A 125 -6.16 -3.33 -16.01
N LYS A 126 -5.97 -4.27 -15.07
CA LYS A 126 -7.02 -5.08 -14.43
C LYS A 126 -7.16 -4.78 -12.95
N PHE A 127 -6.53 -3.72 -12.45
CA PHE A 127 -6.62 -3.35 -11.05
C PHE A 127 -8.02 -2.85 -10.73
N ASP A 128 -8.70 -3.52 -9.82
CA ASP A 128 -10.04 -3.14 -9.38
C ASP A 128 -9.96 -2.11 -8.25
N ILE A 129 -10.15 -0.86 -8.62
CA ILE A 129 -10.12 0.28 -7.69
C ILE A 129 -11.23 0.12 -6.64
N SER A 130 -12.43 -0.27 -7.06
CA SER A 130 -13.59 -0.37 -6.16
C SER A 130 -13.38 -1.48 -5.13
N GLU A 131 -12.84 -2.62 -5.55
CA GLU A 131 -12.48 -3.73 -4.66
C GLU A 131 -11.37 -3.33 -3.68
N TYR A 132 -10.34 -2.62 -4.16
CA TYR A 132 -9.27 -2.13 -3.30
C TYR A 132 -9.82 -1.18 -2.23
N GLU A 133 -10.59 -0.15 -2.61
CA GLU A 133 -11.17 0.80 -1.67
C GLU A 133 -12.15 0.15 -0.69
N TYR A 134 -12.93 -0.82 -1.17
CA TYR A 134 -13.82 -1.60 -0.33
C TYR A 134 -13.07 -2.38 0.75
N LEU A 135 -11.94 -3.00 0.42
CA LEU A 135 -11.15 -3.78 1.36
C LEU A 135 -10.33 -2.91 2.31
N THR A 136 -9.73 -1.84 1.81
CA THR A 136 -8.84 -0.98 2.59
C THR A 136 -9.59 0.05 3.45
N ASP A 137 -10.92 0.04 3.43
CA ASP A 137 -11.71 0.90 4.32
C ASP A 137 -11.33 0.65 5.78
N PHE A 138 -10.58 1.60 6.33
CA PHE A 138 -9.98 1.54 7.67
C PHE A 138 -11.03 1.34 8.78
N GLN A 139 -12.21 1.91 8.63
CA GLN A 139 -13.26 1.81 9.64
C GLN A 139 -13.92 0.44 9.67
N ASN A 140 -14.02 -0.21 8.52
CA ASN A 140 -14.80 -1.43 8.39
C ASN A 140 -13.97 -2.69 8.20
N ARG A 141 -12.90 -2.65 7.39
CA ARG A 141 -12.17 -3.86 6.98
C ARG A 141 -10.69 -3.77 7.24
N ASP A 142 -10.01 -2.78 6.66
CA ASP A 142 -8.58 -2.60 6.75
C ASP A 142 -7.83 -3.89 6.34
N MET A 143 -8.12 -4.32 5.13
CA MET A 143 -7.62 -5.55 4.54
C MET A 143 -6.90 -5.27 3.22
N ASN A 144 -5.85 -6.03 2.93
CA ASN A 144 -5.09 -5.93 1.69
C ASN A 144 -4.81 -7.30 1.09
N ILE A 145 -5.10 -7.47 -0.20
CA ILE A 145 -4.74 -8.69 -0.92
C ILE A 145 -3.26 -8.62 -1.31
N ILE A 146 -2.50 -9.66 -0.95
CA ILE A 146 -1.07 -9.77 -1.25
C ILE A 146 -0.84 -11.00 -2.13
N ALA A 147 -0.25 -10.77 -3.31
CA ALA A 147 0.14 -11.80 -4.27
C ALA A 147 -0.99 -12.78 -4.66
N ASN A 148 -2.24 -12.35 -4.62
CA ASN A 148 -3.45 -13.16 -4.88
C ASN A 148 -3.58 -14.44 -4.02
N LYS A 149 -2.82 -14.52 -2.94
CA LYS A 149 -2.78 -15.69 -2.05
C LYS A 149 -3.11 -15.33 -0.60
N PHE A 150 -2.69 -14.17 -0.16
CA PHE A 150 -2.85 -13.75 1.22
C PHE A 150 -3.80 -12.57 1.32
N LEU A 151 -4.51 -12.51 2.44
CA LEU A 151 -5.26 -11.34 2.87
C LEU A 151 -4.61 -10.85 4.17
N ALA A 152 -3.82 -9.77 4.09
CA ALA A 152 -3.33 -9.09 5.28
C ALA A 152 -4.48 -8.26 5.86
N MET A 153 -4.68 -8.30 7.17
CA MET A 153 -5.73 -7.54 7.83
C MET A 153 -5.26 -6.98 9.17
N ALA A 154 -5.80 -5.85 9.57
CA ALA A 154 -5.62 -5.33 10.91
C ALA A 154 -6.33 -6.21 11.95
N CYS A 155 -5.95 -6.04 13.23
CA CYS A 155 -6.56 -6.79 14.32
C CYS A 155 -8.09 -6.57 14.37
N PRO A 156 -8.90 -7.63 14.35
CA PRO A 156 -10.37 -7.53 14.35
C PRO A 156 -10.95 -6.87 15.61
N SER A 157 -10.21 -6.83 16.72
CA SER A 157 -10.65 -6.23 17.99
C SER A 157 -10.62 -4.70 18.01
N LEU A 158 -9.99 -4.05 17.02
CA LEU A 158 -9.86 -2.60 16.95
C LEU A 158 -11.10 -1.98 16.31
N ASN A 159 -12.17 -1.80 17.09
CA ASN A 159 -13.41 -1.11 16.69
C ASN A 159 -14.12 -1.66 15.43
N LYS A 160 -13.85 -2.92 15.07
CA LYS A 160 -14.44 -3.56 13.89
C LYS A 160 -15.51 -4.57 14.30
N ASP A 161 -16.60 -4.62 13.54
CA ASP A 161 -17.57 -5.68 13.71
C ASP A 161 -16.97 -7.02 13.25
N ILE A 162 -16.69 -7.89 14.22
CA ILE A 162 -16.11 -9.22 13.98
C ILE A 162 -16.97 -10.06 13.02
N ASN A 163 -18.30 -9.91 13.05
CA ASN A 163 -19.18 -10.62 12.14
C ASN A 163 -18.98 -10.19 10.68
N ASN A 164 -18.75 -8.89 10.44
CA ASN A 164 -18.40 -8.39 9.11
C ASN A 164 -17.06 -8.94 8.65
N VAL A 165 -16.06 -9.02 9.52
CA VAL A 165 -14.76 -9.64 9.21
C VAL A 165 -14.93 -11.10 8.85
N ILE A 166 -15.64 -11.88 9.66
CA ILE A 166 -15.92 -13.32 9.39
C ILE A 166 -16.66 -13.50 8.07
N SER A 167 -17.66 -12.66 7.80
CA SER A 167 -18.41 -12.69 6.54
C SER A 167 -17.51 -12.46 5.34
N GLU A 168 -16.62 -11.48 5.42
CA GLU A 168 -15.67 -11.18 4.33
C GLU A 168 -14.67 -12.31 4.11
N LEU A 169 -14.14 -12.91 5.19
CA LEU A 169 -13.24 -14.06 5.09
C LEU A 169 -13.92 -15.27 4.43
N LYS A 170 -15.16 -15.56 4.81
CA LYS A 170 -15.96 -16.64 4.20
C LYS A 170 -16.25 -16.40 2.72
N LYS A 171 -16.63 -15.18 2.36
CA LYS A 171 -16.87 -14.79 0.96
C LYS A 171 -15.64 -15.03 0.07
N ARG A 172 -14.44 -14.98 0.66
CA ARG A 172 -13.15 -15.22 -0.02
C ARG A 172 -12.59 -16.62 0.19
N ASN A 173 -13.37 -17.52 0.76
CA ASN A 173 -12.95 -18.90 1.08
C ASN A 173 -11.70 -18.97 1.98
N ILE A 174 -11.51 -17.99 2.86
CA ILE A 174 -10.41 -18.01 3.83
C ILE A 174 -10.83 -18.81 5.05
N ASN A 175 -10.10 -19.88 5.32
CA ASN A 175 -10.35 -20.81 6.41
C ASN A 175 -9.20 -20.90 7.43
N LEU A 176 -8.10 -20.16 7.20
CA LEU A 176 -6.95 -20.09 8.10
C LEU A 176 -6.56 -18.64 8.34
N ILE A 177 -6.48 -18.25 9.60
CA ILE A 177 -5.86 -17.00 10.05
C ILE A 177 -4.54 -17.36 10.74
N ILE A 178 -3.47 -16.70 10.32
CA ILE A 178 -2.19 -16.73 11.04
C ILE A 178 -2.10 -15.43 11.83
N ARG A 179 -2.26 -15.54 13.15
CA ARG A 179 -2.24 -14.39 14.06
C ARG A 179 -0.82 -14.09 14.50
N LEU A 180 -0.31 -12.93 14.09
CA LEU A 180 1.05 -12.48 14.36
C LEU A 180 1.15 -11.62 15.63
N ASN A 181 0.06 -11.01 16.04
CA ASN A 181 -0.03 -10.20 17.27
C ASN A 181 -0.37 -11.06 18.51
N GLY A 182 -0.48 -10.41 19.68
CA GLY A 182 -0.68 -11.10 20.95
C GLY A 182 -1.90 -12.03 20.98
N PRO A 183 -1.79 -13.20 21.62
CA PRO A 183 -2.83 -14.25 21.54
C PRO A 183 -4.17 -13.91 22.20
N HIS A 184 -4.23 -12.83 23.01
CA HIS A 184 -5.43 -12.42 23.73
C HIS A 184 -6.16 -11.26 23.08
N THR A 185 -5.79 -10.85 21.86
CA THR A 185 -6.36 -9.67 21.19
C THR A 185 -7.81 -9.88 20.77
N TYR A 186 -8.22 -11.12 20.46
CA TYR A 186 -9.60 -11.48 20.14
C TYR A 186 -9.85 -12.97 20.38
N ASP A 187 -11.13 -13.34 20.60
CA ASP A 187 -11.53 -14.71 20.92
C ASP A 187 -11.51 -15.60 19.66
N LYS A 188 -10.70 -16.67 19.73
CA LYS A 188 -10.64 -17.69 18.67
C LYS A 188 -11.97 -18.43 18.45
N LYS A 189 -12.78 -18.56 19.51
CA LYS A 189 -14.02 -19.34 19.45
C LYS A 189 -14.95 -18.81 18.37
N LEU A 190 -15.09 -17.49 18.25
CA LEU A 190 -15.94 -16.85 17.23
C LEU A 190 -15.56 -17.26 15.81
N PHE A 191 -14.28 -17.40 15.53
CA PHE A 191 -13.78 -17.82 14.23
C PHE A 191 -13.91 -19.33 14.03
N ASN A 192 -13.57 -20.15 15.05
CA ASN A 192 -13.67 -21.59 15.00
C ASN A 192 -15.11 -22.06 14.78
N ASP A 193 -16.09 -21.43 15.45
CA ASP A 193 -17.52 -21.69 15.26
C ASP A 193 -17.98 -21.38 13.82
N ASN A 194 -17.18 -20.64 13.08
CA ASN A 194 -17.38 -20.29 11.67
C ASN A 194 -16.47 -21.06 10.69
N ASN A 195 -15.82 -22.14 11.14
CA ASN A 195 -14.88 -22.97 10.38
C ASN A 195 -13.63 -22.20 9.89
N ILE A 196 -13.19 -21.19 10.64
CA ILE A 196 -11.95 -20.46 10.39
C ILE A 196 -10.98 -20.79 11.52
N ILE A 197 -9.90 -21.48 11.19
CA ILE A 197 -8.86 -21.90 12.13
C ILE A 197 -7.92 -20.71 12.41
N ILE A 198 -7.49 -20.54 13.67
CA ILE A 198 -6.52 -19.54 14.04
C ILE A 198 -5.26 -20.18 14.59
N GLU A 199 -4.14 -19.98 13.90
CA GLU A 199 -2.80 -20.37 14.32
C GLU A 199 -2.03 -19.17 14.85
N ASP A 200 -1.46 -19.30 16.06
CA ASP A 200 -0.66 -18.25 16.68
C ASP A 200 0.80 -18.38 16.29
N LEU A 201 1.34 -17.33 15.67
CA LEU A 201 2.76 -17.16 15.33
C LEU A 201 3.27 -15.82 15.86
N TYR A 202 3.02 -15.55 17.13
CA TYR A 202 3.40 -14.28 17.75
C TYR A 202 4.90 -13.98 17.65
N PHE A 203 5.22 -12.76 17.34
CA PHE A 203 6.53 -12.14 17.53
C PHE A 203 6.33 -10.64 17.84
N ASP A 204 7.32 -10.00 18.46
CA ASP A 204 7.22 -8.61 18.85
C ASP A 204 7.12 -7.70 17.62
N ASP A 205 6.25 -6.70 17.71
CA ASP A 205 6.08 -5.71 16.65
C ASP A 205 7.40 -4.96 16.39
N TYR A 206 7.62 -4.52 15.16
CA TYR A 206 8.88 -3.89 14.70
C TYR A 206 10.13 -4.76 14.82
N THR A 207 9.99 -6.06 15.03
CA THR A 207 11.11 -7.00 15.06
C THR A 207 11.05 -7.96 13.87
N THR A 208 12.15 -8.68 13.65
CA THR A 208 12.18 -9.77 12.68
C THR A 208 11.79 -11.07 13.40
N PRO A 209 10.82 -11.86 12.88
CA PRO A 209 10.49 -13.15 13.45
C PRO A 209 11.68 -14.10 13.40
N ASP A 210 11.82 -14.95 14.42
CA ASP A 210 12.87 -15.95 14.42
C ASP A 210 12.66 -17.02 13.33
N ILE A 211 13.72 -17.76 13.02
CA ILE A 211 13.70 -18.78 11.95
C ILE A 211 12.68 -19.91 12.22
N LYS A 212 12.34 -20.17 13.49
CA LYS A 212 11.34 -21.20 13.84
C LYS A 212 9.94 -20.73 13.48
N ILE A 213 9.63 -19.45 13.74
CA ILE A 213 8.37 -18.83 13.36
C ILE A 213 8.24 -18.84 11.83
N ILE A 214 9.29 -18.43 11.11
CA ILE A 214 9.32 -18.44 9.64
C ILE A 214 9.08 -19.85 9.10
N LYS A 215 9.78 -20.87 9.62
CA LYS A 215 9.60 -22.27 9.20
C LYS A 215 8.19 -22.77 9.47
N LYS A 216 7.60 -22.44 10.65
CA LYS A 216 6.23 -22.83 10.97
C LYS A 216 5.23 -22.16 10.02
N PHE A 217 5.41 -20.85 9.74
CA PHE A 217 4.61 -20.15 8.75
C PHE A 217 4.66 -20.82 7.38
N MET A 218 5.86 -21.10 6.88
CA MET A 218 6.05 -21.76 5.57
C MET A 218 5.38 -23.14 5.53
N ASN A 219 5.47 -23.93 6.60
CA ASN A 219 4.79 -25.22 6.68
C ASN A 219 3.26 -25.08 6.63
N LEU A 220 2.70 -24.09 7.36
CA LEU A 220 1.26 -23.83 7.36
C LEU A 220 0.76 -23.49 5.96
N ILE A 221 1.41 -22.55 5.27
CA ILE A 221 0.96 -22.11 3.94
C ILE A 221 1.18 -23.13 2.82
N ASN A 222 2.13 -24.07 3.00
CA ASN A 222 2.36 -25.15 2.03
C ASN A 222 1.37 -26.31 2.21
N ASN A 223 0.76 -26.46 3.39
CA ASN A 223 -0.22 -27.49 3.70
C ASN A 223 -1.68 -27.02 3.53
N THR A 224 -1.90 -25.74 3.27
CA THR A 224 -3.21 -25.17 2.90
C THR A 224 -3.31 -25.18 1.38
N ASN A 225 -4.14 -26.09 0.85
CA ASN A 225 -4.53 -26.13 -0.56
C ASN A 225 -5.61 -25.09 -0.85
#